data_e87663868b6c8f9f45a6ffd124e5ec63
#
_entry.id   e87663868b6c8f9f45a6ffd124e5ec63
#
_cell.length_a   1.000
_cell.length_b   1.000
_cell.length_c   1.000
_cell.angle_alpha   90.00
_cell.angle_beta   90.00
_cell.angle_gamma   90.00
#
_symmetry.space_group_name_H-M   'P 1'
#
loop_
_entity.id
_entity.type
_entity.pdbx_description
1 polymer ?
#
loop_
_entity_poly.entity_id
_entity_poly.type
_entity_poly.pdbx_seq_one_letter_code
_entity_poly.pdbx_strand_id
1 'polypeptide(L)'
;MSKIKFGSQVYTWFMQGTGKGYDNKLDHMIKVAAEAGFTGIEPMVLEISESALGCGKYWLGDFCDPIKLKDSLDAHNMTLAGLALVCAWDGEEEAPNERAAADFTIDLLKHFPGAMLGTVTLPSGRTSDLQRRRLNVARNVNAVSRRATDAGLVCSYHPNSPPASLVRTQEDYDVVLSSLDPSVTGWTPDVGHIIRGGMDVIATLNKWQHLVNHIHYKDYSGNGPEPWSQMGTGKLDFHKITEWLVQRNYEGWIICEDEAHVAVDDPDGVTLQNGIWCKENLHPIVGL
;
A
#
# COMPACT_ATOMS: atom_id res chain seq x y z
N MET A 1 -4.14 -19.77 -16.33
CA MET A 1 -3.87 -18.31 -16.35
C MET A 1 -3.36 -17.93 -14.97
N SER A 2 -2.36 -17.08 -14.90
CA SER A 2 -1.84 -16.56 -13.62
C SER A 2 -2.97 -15.92 -12.81
N LYS A 3 -2.93 -16.11 -11.49
CA LYS A 3 -3.82 -15.43 -10.57
C LYS A 3 -3.14 -14.20 -9.91
N ILE A 4 -1.87 -13.96 -10.27
CA ILE A 4 -1.13 -12.78 -9.88
C ILE A 4 -1.50 -11.63 -10.84
N LYS A 5 -1.86 -10.50 -10.29
CA LYS A 5 -2.24 -9.28 -10.99
C LYS A 5 -1.27 -8.16 -10.63
N PHE A 6 -1.12 -7.18 -11.52
CA PHE A 6 -0.26 -6.02 -11.30
C PHE A 6 -1.08 -4.75 -11.20
N GLY A 7 -0.79 -3.93 -10.21
CA GLY A 7 -1.43 -2.66 -9.97
C GLY A 7 -0.44 -1.56 -9.62
N SER A 8 -0.91 -0.31 -9.57
CA SER A 8 -0.13 0.86 -9.20
C SER A 8 -0.66 1.49 -7.91
N GLN A 9 0.26 1.94 -7.05
CA GLN A 9 -0.05 2.72 -5.85
C GLN A 9 -0.04 4.21 -6.19
N VAL A 10 -1.00 4.97 -5.66
CA VAL A 10 -1.11 6.40 -5.95
C VAL A 10 -0.13 7.28 -5.16
N TYR A 11 0.61 6.74 -4.20
CA TYR A 11 1.58 7.49 -3.41
C TYR A 11 2.65 8.15 -4.28
N THR A 12 2.98 7.55 -5.41
CA THR A 12 3.90 8.12 -6.42
C THR A 12 3.51 9.56 -6.81
N TRP A 13 2.22 9.83 -7.00
CA TRP A 13 1.72 11.19 -7.28
C TRP A 13 1.59 12.06 -6.02
N PHE A 14 1.30 11.43 -4.88
CA PHE A 14 1.19 12.14 -3.60
C PHE A 14 2.53 12.73 -3.13
N MET A 15 3.66 12.20 -3.59
CA MET A 15 5.00 12.70 -3.24
C MET A 15 5.22 14.17 -3.59
N GLN A 16 4.49 14.72 -4.54
CA GLN A 16 4.51 16.16 -4.83
C GLN A 16 3.93 17.00 -3.67
N GLY A 17 3.17 16.37 -2.77
CA GLY A 17 2.47 17.01 -1.68
C GLY A 17 1.14 17.63 -2.11
N THR A 18 0.31 17.95 -1.12
CA THR A 18 -0.98 18.61 -1.32
C THR A 18 -0.82 20.00 -1.92
N GLY A 19 -1.77 20.43 -2.76
CA GLY A 19 -1.73 21.72 -3.46
C GLY A 19 -0.81 21.76 -4.69
N LYS A 20 -0.34 20.62 -5.19
CA LYS A 20 0.67 20.53 -6.25
C LYS A 20 0.17 20.00 -7.60
N GLY A 21 -1.14 19.90 -7.80
CA GLY A 21 -1.70 19.59 -9.11
C GLY A 21 -2.27 18.20 -9.28
N TYR A 22 -1.98 17.27 -8.38
CA TYR A 22 -2.58 15.92 -8.38
C TYR A 22 -3.70 15.73 -7.36
N ASP A 23 -4.01 16.76 -6.57
CA ASP A 23 -5.15 16.74 -5.66
C ASP A 23 -6.46 16.59 -6.46
N ASN A 24 -7.33 15.67 -6.00
CA ASN A 24 -8.59 15.36 -6.68
C ASN A 24 -8.44 14.94 -8.16
N LYS A 25 -7.33 14.26 -8.49
CA LYS A 25 -6.95 13.80 -9.84
C LYS A 25 -6.85 12.27 -9.96
N LEU A 26 -7.61 11.55 -9.16
CA LEU A 26 -7.56 10.08 -9.19
C LEU A 26 -7.95 9.50 -10.56
N ASP A 27 -8.86 10.15 -11.28
CA ASP A 27 -9.21 9.81 -12.68
C ASP A 27 -7.99 9.83 -13.61
N HIS A 28 -7.14 10.86 -13.49
CA HIS A 28 -5.90 10.96 -14.25
C HIS A 28 -4.92 9.83 -13.85
N MET A 29 -4.76 9.56 -12.56
CA MET A 29 -3.87 8.47 -12.08
C MET A 29 -4.34 7.10 -12.56
N ILE A 30 -5.65 6.84 -12.54
CA ILE A 30 -6.26 5.63 -13.09
C ILE A 30 -5.95 5.48 -14.57
N LYS A 31 -6.10 6.57 -15.35
CA LYS A 31 -5.79 6.59 -16.78
C LYS A 31 -4.30 6.26 -17.02
N VAL A 32 -3.38 6.93 -16.33
CA VAL A 32 -1.94 6.71 -16.51
C VAL A 32 -1.55 5.28 -16.11
N ALA A 33 -2.08 4.76 -15.01
CA ALA A 33 -1.85 3.37 -14.61
C ALA A 33 -2.34 2.36 -15.65
N ALA A 34 -3.50 2.60 -16.26
CA ALA A 34 -4.01 1.78 -17.36
C ALA A 34 -3.12 1.86 -18.61
N GLU A 35 -2.66 3.05 -18.98
CA GLU A 35 -1.72 3.26 -20.09
C GLU A 35 -0.37 2.59 -19.85
N ALA A 36 0.06 2.50 -18.59
CA ALA A 36 1.24 1.74 -18.17
C ALA A 36 1.08 0.21 -18.31
N GLY A 37 -0.16 -0.26 -18.49
CA GLY A 37 -0.48 -1.70 -18.61
C GLY A 37 -0.82 -2.37 -17.28
N PHE A 38 -0.99 -1.62 -16.20
CA PHE A 38 -1.55 -2.14 -14.96
C PHE A 38 -3.04 -2.43 -15.12
N THR A 39 -3.53 -3.40 -14.37
CA THR A 39 -4.96 -3.79 -14.37
C THR A 39 -5.68 -3.37 -13.10
N GLY A 40 -4.94 -2.82 -12.13
CA GLY A 40 -5.49 -2.34 -10.87
C GLY A 40 -4.80 -1.10 -10.36
N ILE A 41 -5.47 -0.43 -9.43
CA ILE A 41 -4.94 0.74 -8.72
C ILE A 41 -5.29 0.64 -7.23
N GLU A 42 -4.41 1.18 -6.38
CA GLU A 42 -4.58 1.25 -4.94
C GLU A 42 -4.51 2.70 -4.47
N PRO A 43 -5.64 3.40 -4.35
CA PRO A 43 -5.71 4.72 -3.77
C PRO A 43 -5.55 4.73 -2.25
N MET A 44 -5.25 5.94 -1.72
CA MET A 44 -5.10 6.15 -0.27
C MET A 44 -6.31 6.87 0.32
N VAL A 45 -6.74 6.40 1.49
CA VAL A 45 -7.60 7.13 2.42
C VAL A 45 -6.70 7.76 3.48
N LEU A 46 -6.32 9.01 3.23
CA LEU A 46 -5.52 9.85 4.13
C LEU A 46 -6.32 11.09 4.47
N GLU A 47 -6.52 11.34 5.77
CA GLU A 47 -7.17 12.57 6.23
C GLU A 47 -6.25 13.77 5.99
N ILE A 48 -6.80 14.80 5.36
CA ILE A 48 -6.10 16.04 5.05
C ILE A 48 -6.97 17.23 5.47
N SER A 49 -6.36 18.39 5.56
CA SER A 49 -7.11 19.61 5.82
C SER A 49 -8.06 19.91 4.66
N GLU A 50 -9.35 20.06 4.93
CA GLU A 50 -10.36 20.45 3.94
C GLU A 50 -9.98 21.73 3.18
N SER A 51 -9.29 22.66 3.86
CA SER A 51 -8.79 23.90 3.25
C SER A 51 -7.68 23.67 2.22
N ALA A 52 -7.01 22.50 2.24
CA ALA A 52 -5.91 22.20 1.34
C ALA A 52 -6.40 21.74 -0.04
N LEU A 53 -7.55 21.04 -0.09
CA LEU A 53 -8.04 20.43 -1.34
C LEU A 53 -9.27 21.13 -1.93
N GLY A 54 -10.06 21.83 -1.12
CA GLY A 54 -11.36 22.36 -1.55
C GLY A 54 -12.42 21.28 -1.84
N CYS A 55 -12.13 20.02 -1.56
CA CYS A 55 -13.02 18.88 -1.80
C CYS A 55 -12.80 17.80 -0.75
N GLY A 56 -13.77 17.60 0.13
CA GLY A 56 -13.80 16.49 1.07
C GLY A 56 -12.67 16.44 2.11
N LYS A 57 -12.77 15.46 3.00
CA LYS A 57 -11.90 15.26 4.15
C LYS A 57 -10.68 14.38 3.84
N TYR A 58 -10.79 13.52 2.83
CA TYR A 58 -9.75 12.57 2.45
C TYR A 58 -9.14 12.93 1.11
N TRP A 59 -7.88 12.55 0.91
CA TRP A 59 -7.14 12.83 -0.33
C TRP A 59 -7.79 12.21 -1.59
N LEU A 60 -8.66 11.24 -1.42
CA LEU A 60 -9.55 10.74 -2.49
C LEU A 60 -10.41 11.84 -3.13
N GLY A 61 -10.69 12.93 -2.41
CA GLY A 61 -11.48 14.03 -2.91
C GLY A 61 -12.89 13.60 -3.35
N ASP A 62 -13.25 13.96 -4.56
CA ASP A 62 -14.56 13.61 -5.16
C ASP A 62 -14.78 12.10 -5.31
N PHE A 63 -13.70 11.30 -5.36
CA PHE A 63 -13.75 9.84 -5.48
C PHE A 63 -14.06 9.13 -4.16
N CYS A 64 -14.37 9.87 -3.10
CA CYS A 64 -15.11 9.36 -1.94
C CYS A 64 -16.53 8.91 -2.32
N ASP A 65 -17.07 9.39 -3.45
CA ASP A 65 -18.30 8.90 -4.03
C ASP A 65 -18.05 7.59 -4.79
N PRO A 66 -18.64 6.45 -4.39
CA PRO A 66 -18.42 5.16 -5.02
C PRO A 66 -18.85 5.14 -6.51
N ILE A 67 -19.82 5.95 -6.90
CA ILE A 67 -20.28 6.05 -8.31
C ILE A 67 -19.17 6.69 -9.15
N LYS A 68 -18.65 7.84 -8.71
CA LYS A 68 -17.55 8.52 -9.43
C LYS A 68 -16.30 7.65 -9.53
N LEU A 69 -15.94 6.97 -8.44
CA LEU A 69 -14.79 6.06 -8.44
C LEU A 69 -15.02 4.89 -9.42
N LYS A 70 -16.21 4.29 -9.39
CA LYS A 70 -16.55 3.20 -10.30
C LYS A 70 -16.53 3.64 -11.76
N ASP A 71 -17.15 4.77 -12.09
CA ASP A 71 -17.19 5.29 -13.45
C ASP A 71 -15.78 5.55 -14.00
N SER A 72 -14.89 6.09 -13.17
CA SER A 72 -13.48 6.31 -13.54
C SER A 72 -12.71 5.01 -13.78
N LEU A 73 -12.92 3.99 -12.96
CA LEU A 73 -12.32 2.67 -13.14
C LEU A 73 -12.84 1.98 -14.39
N ASP A 74 -14.16 1.98 -14.60
CA ASP A 74 -14.81 1.37 -15.77
C ASP A 74 -14.38 2.02 -17.08
N ALA A 75 -14.18 3.35 -17.11
CA ALA A 75 -13.73 4.09 -18.29
C ALA A 75 -12.36 3.60 -18.82
N HIS A 76 -11.55 2.99 -17.97
CA HIS A 76 -10.20 2.50 -18.32
C HIS A 76 -10.03 0.97 -18.13
N ASN A 77 -11.11 0.22 -17.89
CA ASN A 77 -11.08 -1.22 -17.58
C ASN A 77 -10.15 -1.56 -16.40
N MET A 78 -10.12 -0.69 -15.41
CA MET A 78 -9.29 -0.86 -14.21
C MET A 78 -10.10 -1.44 -13.06
N THR A 79 -9.42 -2.16 -12.18
CA THR A 79 -9.99 -2.72 -10.94
C THR A 79 -9.46 -1.95 -9.74
N LEU A 80 -10.31 -1.69 -8.75
CA LEU A 80 -9.83 -1.26 -7.44
C LEU A 80 -9.13 -2.45 -6.78
N ALA A 81 -7.81 -2.39 -6.64
CA ALA A 81 -7.03 -3.45 -5.97
C ALA A 81 -7.26 -3.42 -4.45
N GLY A 82 -7.32 -2.25 -3.90
CA GLY A 82 -7.57 -1.98 -2.49
C GLY A 82 -7.64 -0.49 -2.20
N LEU A 83 -7.86 -0.16 -0.92
CA LEU A 83 -7.68 1.18 -0.38
C LEU A 83 -6.66 1.13 0.75
N ALA A 84 -5.60 1.93 0.65
CA ALA A 84 -4.61 2.10 1.70
C ALA A 84 -5.10 3.13 2.73
N LEU A 85 -5.59 2.66 3.87
CA LEU A 85 -6.06 3.49 4.98
C LEU A 85 -4.88 3.88 5.86
N VAL A 86 -4.52 5.16 5.85
CA VAL A 86 -3.30 5.69 6.47
C VAL A 86 -3.63 6.41 7.78
N CYS A 87 -3.26 5.79 8.91
CA CYS A 87 -3.44 6.35 10.26
C CYS A 87 -2.28 5.93 11.19
N ALA A 88 -2.24 6.46 12.40
CA ALA A 88 -1.16 6.16 13.34
C ALA A 88 -1.33 4.79 14.04
N TRP A 89 -2.54 4.43 14.41
CA TRP A 89 -2.94 3.16 15.07
C TRP A 89 -2.28 2.88 16.42
N ASP A 90 -1.43 3.75 16.93
CA ASP A 90 -0.54 3.49 18.07
C ASP A 90 -1.09 3.95 19.44
N GLY A 91 -2.33 4.43 19.46
CA GLY A 91 -3.07 4.77 20.68
C GLY A 91 -3.51 3.53 21.48
N GLU A 92 -3.89 3.72 22.75
CA GLU A 92 -4.47 2.63 23.56
C GLU A 92 -5.78 2.10 22.97
N GLU A 93 -6.51 2.95 22.26
CA GLU A 93 -7.67 2.64 21.46
C GLU A 93 -7.59 3.38 20.14
N GLU A 94 -8.43 3.00 19.17
CA GLU A 94 -8.60 3.77 17.93
C GLU A 94 -9.01 5.21 18.29
N ALA A 95 -8.29 6.20 17.76
CA ALA A 95 -8.71 7.59 17.90
C ALA A 95 -10.03 7.83 17.14
N PRO A 96 -10.86 8.83 17.54
CA PRO A 96 -12.13 9.08 16.86
C PRO A 96 -12.02 9.31 15.36
N ASN A 97 -10.96 9.96 14.89
CA ASN A 97 -10.70 10.17 13.47
C ASN A 97 -10.23 8.90 12.78
N GLU A 98 -9.43 8.04 13.44
CA GLU A 98 -9.02 6.73 12.90
C GLU A 98 -10.25 5.82 12.73
N ARG A 99 -11.14 5.81 13.73
CA ARG A 99 -12.39 5.07 13.69
C ARG A 99 -13.28 5.54 12.54
N ALA A 100 -13.47 6.85 12.40
CA ALA A 100 -14.28 7.42 11.34
C ALA A 100 -13.69 7.13 9.94
N ALA A 101 -12.37 7.20 9.79
CA ALA A 101 -11.70 6.86 8.53
C ALA A 101 -11.83 5.38 8.20
N ALA A 102 -11.70 4.49 9.19
CA ALA A 102 -11.88 3.05 9.00
C ALA A 102 -13.33 2.69 8.59
N ASP A 103 -14.31 3.23 9.30
CA ASP A 103 -15.72 2.98 9.00
C ASP A 103 -16.10 3.51 7.61
N PHE A 104 -15.61 4.72 7.22
CA PHE A 104 -15.76 5.26 5.88
C PHE A 104 -15.12 4.32 4.81
N THR A 105 -13.89 3.86 5.05
CA THR A 105 -13.17 3.01 4.09
C THR A 105 -13.89 1.67 3.91
N ILE A 106 -14.36 1.06 5.00
CA ILE A 106 -15.15 -0.17 4.96
C ILE A 106 -16.43 0.04 4.14
N ASP A 107 -17.16 1.13 4.39
CA ASP A 107 -18.40 1.42 3.67
C ASP A 107 -18.15 1.65 2.17
N LEU A 108 -17.09 2.37 1.81
CA LEU A 108 -16.72 2.58 0.41
C LEU A 108 -16.36 1.25 -0.27
N LEU A 109 -15.54 0.41 0.38
CA LEU A 109 -15.10 -0.87 -0.19
C LEU A 109 -16.23 -1.88 -0.44
N LYS A 110 -17.34 -1.80 0.28
CA LYS A 110 -18.52 -2.65 0.01
C LYS A 110 -19.06 -2.50 -1.42
N HIS A 111 -18.78 -1.39 -2.08
CA HIS A 111 -19.17 -1.15 -3.47
C HIS A 111 -18.21 -1.77 -4.50
N PHE A 112 -17.05 -2.32 -4.05
CA PHE A 112 -15.97 -2.84 -4.90
C PHE A 112 -15.60 -4.28 -4.51
N PRO A 113 -16.41 -5.28 -4.89
CA PRO A 113 -16.13 -6.67 -4.54
C PRO A 113 -14.74 -7.14 -4.99
N GLY A 114 -13.98 -7.73 -4.07
CA GLY A 114 -12.62 -8.21 -4.31
C GLY A 114 -11.52 -7.15 -4.06
N ALA A 115 -11.87 -5.89 -3.81
CA ALA A 115 -10.93 -4.91 -3.31
C ALA A 115 -10.64 -5.16 -1.82
N MET A 116 -9.42 -4.85 -1.38
CA MET A 116 -9.00 -5.08 0.01
C MET A 116 -8.82 -3.79 0.80
N LEU A 117 -8.86 -3.91 2.11
CA LEU A 117 -8.50 -2.84 3.03
C LEU A 117 -7.06 -3.02 3.49
N GLY A 118 -6.15 -2.14 3.08
CA GLY A 118 -4.79 -2.05 3.60
C GLY A 118 -4.72 -1.05 4.75
N THR A 119 -4.27 -1.45 5.93
CA THR A 119 -4.02 -0.53 7.05
C THR A 119 -2.54 -0.16 7.06
N VAL A 120 -2.24 1.11 6.82
CA VAL A 120 -0.88 1.66 6.77
C VAL A 120 -0.59 2.47 8.03
N THR A 121 0.56 2.22 8.67
CA THR A 121 0.97 2.95 9.86
C THR A 121 1.67 4.26 9.52
N LEU A 122 1.10 5.39 9.92
CA LEU A 122 1.73 6.70 9.81
C LEU A 122 2.61 6.97 11.03
N PRO A 123 3.84 7.52 10.84
CA PRO A 123 4.66 7.96 11.96
C PRO A 123 3.96 9.04 12.80
N SER A 124 3.72 8.76 14.09
CA SER A 124 3.06 9.72 14.99
C SER A 124 4.02 10.74 15.62
N GLY A 125 5.34 10.59 15.37
CA GLY A 125 6.37 11.43 15.99
C GLY A 125 6.64 11.15 17.47
N ARG A 126 5.85 10.27 18.11
CA ARG A 126 6.09 9.86 19.51
C ARG A 126 7.25 8.88 19.59
N THR A 127 8.16 9.08 20.57
CA THR A 127 9.39 8.28 20.72
C THR A 127 9.44 7.45 22.00
N SER A 128 8.45 7.61 22.91
CA SER A 128 8.35 6.84 24.16
C SER A 128 7.48 5.60 23.99
N ASP A 129 7.61 4.66 24.96
CA ASP A 129 6.75 3.49 25.10
C ASP A 129 6.63 2.62 23.85
N LEU A 130 7.71 2.48 23.08
CA LEU A 130 7.70 1.84 21.76
C LEU A 130 7.07 0.45 21.79
N GLN A 131 7.42 -0.39 22.76
CA GLN A 131 6.88 -1.75 22.87
C GLN A 131 5.35 -1.76 23.04
N ARG A 132 4.83 -0.93 23.96
CA ARG A 132 3.38 -0.81 24.18
C ARG A 132 2.67 -0.30 22.94
N ARG A 133 3.23 0.69 22.27
CA ARG A 133 2.66 1.29 21.05
C ARG A 133 2.66 0.32 19.89
N ARG A 134 3.67 -0.54 19.72
CA ARG A 134 3.67 -1.62 18.73
C ARG A 134 2.54 -2.62 18.97
N LEU A 135 2.32 -3.00 20.23
CA LEU A 135 1.19 -3.87 20.61
C LEU A 135 -0.16 -3.17 20.38
N ASN A 136 -0.22 -1.86 20.61
CA ASN A 136 -1.42 -1.07 20.30
C ASN A 136 -1.71 -1.06 18.80
N VAL A 137 -0.69 -0.91 17.93
CA VAL A 137 -0.86 -1.01 16.48
C VAL A 137 -1.50 -2.34 16.11
N ALA A 138 -0.94 -3.47 16.56
CA ALA A 138 -1.51 -4.77 16.24
C ALA A 138 -2.96 -4.92 16.74
N ARG A 139 -3.25 -4.44 17.96
CA ARG A 139 -4.60 -4.49 18.53
C ARG A 139 -5.60 -3.66 17.71
N ASN A 140 -5.25 -2.41 17.40
CA ASN A 140 -6.15 -1.50 16.67
C ASN A 140 -6.34 -1.97 15.23
N VAL A 141 -5.29 -2.41 14.56
CA VAL A 141 -5.35 -3.01 13.22
C VAL A 141 -6.24 -4.26 13.22
N ASN A 142 -6.08 -5.18 14.17
CA ASN A 142 -6.96 -6.35 14.30
C ASN A 142 -8.43 -5.94 14.54
N ALA A 143 -8.69 -4.87 15.30
CA ALA A 143 -10.04 -4.38 15.54
C ALA A 143 -10.69 -3.83 14.27
N VAL A 144 -9.95 -3.04 13.48
CA VAL A 144 -10.40 -2.57 12.16
C VAL A 144 -10.65 -3.75 11.23
N SER A 145 -9.68 -4.66 11.12
CA SER A 145 -9.77 -5.83 10.25
C SER A 145 -10.97 -6.72 10.58
N ARG A 146 -11.29 -6.89 11.86
CA ARG A 146 -12.46 -7.66 12.28
C ARG A 146 -13.75 -7.03 11.76
N ARG A 147 -13.92 -5.70 11.92
CA ARG A 147 -15.11 -5.00 11.38
C ARG A 147 -15.19 -5.12 9.86
N ALA A 148 -14.06 -5.03 9.17
CA ALA A 148 -14.03 -5.17 7.73
C ALA A 148 -14.32 -6.62 7.28
N THR A 149 -13.78 -7.63 7.99
CA THR A 149 -14.09 -9.04 7.74
C THR A 149 -15.55 -9.36 7.99
N ASP A 150 -16.16 -8.79 9.03
CA ASP A 150 -17.62 -8.92 9.29
C ASP A 150 -18.45 -8.30 8.15
N ALA A 151 -17.88 -7.33 7.42
CA ALA A 151 -18.45 -6.73 6.21
C ALA A 151 -18.10 -7.49 4.90
N GLY A 152 -17.41 -8.63 4.99
CA GLY A 152 -17.03 -9.46 3.85
C GLY A 152 -15.76 -9.01 3.11
N LEU A 153 -14.95 -8.14 3.71
CA LEU A 153 -13.72 -7.62 3.12
C LEU A 153 -12.48 -8.41 3.58
N VAL A 154 -11.46 -8.42 2.75
CA VAL A 154 -10.11 -8.90 3.09
C VAL A 154 -9.29 -7.73 3.59
N CYS A 155 -8.51 -7.93 4.65
CA CYS A 155 -7.67 -6.90 5.26
C CYS A 155 -6.20 -7.31 5.29
N SER A 156 -5.35 -6.30 5.25
CA SER A 156 -3.91 -6.46 5.33
C SER A 156 -3.26 -5.30 6.11
N TYR A 157 -2.19 -5.59 6.83
CA TYR A 157 -1.39 -4.59 7.53
C TYR A 157 -0.12 -4.28 6.74
N HIS A 158 0.17 -3.00 6.55
CA HIS A 158 1.33 -2.50 5.81
C HIS A 158 2.21 -1.64 6.73
N PRO A 159 3.34 -2.15 7.25
CA PRO A 159 4.34 -1.34 7.94
C PRO A 159 5.19 -0.55 6.93
N ASN A 160 5.68 0.61 7.35
CA ASN A 160 6.60 1.44 6.55
C ASN A 160 7.93 1.66 7.30
N SER A 161 8.94 2.27 6.67
CA SER A 161 10.30 2.34 7.21
C SER A 161 10.96 3.72 7.31
N PRO A 162 10.29 4.87 7.18
CA PRO A 162 10.92 6.15 7.51
C PRO A 162 11.54 6.12 8.91
N PRO A 163 12.58 6.91 9.20
CA PRO A 163 13.26 6.88 10.51
C PRO A 163 12.34 7.09 11.72
N ALA A 164 11.21 7.79 11.53
CA ALA A 164 10.20 8.03 12.56
C ALA A 164 9.15 6.91 12.68
N SER A 165 9.21 5.88 11.83
CA SER A 165 8.25 4.76 11.86
C SER A 165 8.42 3.90 13.09
N LEU A 166 7.29 3.52 13.67
CA LEU A 166 7.21 2.68 14.87
C LEU A 166 7.55 1.21 14.57
N VAL A 167 7.23 0.74 13.35
CA VAL A 167 7.41 -0.64 12.91
C VAL A 167 8.33 -0.65 11.71
N ARG A 168 9.63 -0.88 11.93
CA ARG A 168 10.67 -0.68 10.92
C ARG A 168 11.71 -1.78 10.87
N THR A 169 12.15 -2.28 12.03
CA THR A 169 13.23 -3.27 12.17
C THR A 169 12.67 -4.67 12.33
N GLN A 170 13.56 -5.69 12.29
CA GLN A 170 13.17 -7.08 12.54
C GLN A 170 12.47 -7.27 13.89
N GLU A 171 12.95 -6.61 14.94
CA GLU A 171 12.34 -6.69 16.28
C GLU A 171 10.92 -6.09 16.27
N ASP A 172 10.73 -4.98 15.56
CA ASP A 172 9.43 -4.33 15.44
C ASP A 172 8.43 -5.23 14.70
N TYR A 173 8.88 -5.81 13.58
CA TYR A 173 8.09 -6.78 12.81
C TYR A 173 7.72 -7.99 13.64
N ASP A 174 8.67 -8.53 14.43
CA ASP A 174 8.43 -9.67 15.28
C ASP A 174 7.35 -9.40 16.32
N VAL A 175 7.35 -8.21 16.93
CA VAL A 175 6.32 -7.82 17.88
C VAL A 175 4.95 -7.65 17.22
N VAL A 176 4.88 -6.91 16.12
CA VAL A 176 3.60 -6.57 15.52
C VAL A 176 3.01 -7.75 14.75
N LEU A 177 3.78 -8.39 13.86
CA LEU A 177 3.26 -9.48 13.02
C LEU A 177 2.90 -10.73 13.85
N SER A 178 3.63 -11.02 14.94
CA SER A 178 3.24 -12.11 15.85
C SER A 178 1.96 -11.81 16.64
N SER A 179 1.56 -10.55 16.72
CA SER A 179 0.37 -10.09 17.44
C SER A 179 -0.85 -9.86 16.54
N LEU A 180 -0.69 -10.00 15.20
CA LEU A 180 -1.82 -10.00 14.27
C LEU A 180 -2.66 -11.26 14.46
N ASP A 181 -3.97 -11.11 14.29
CA ASP A 181 -4.92 -12.23 14.24
C ASP A 181 -5.04 -12.69 12.77
N PRO A 182 -4.42 -13.82 12.39
CA PRO A 182 -4.40 -14.26 11.00
C PRO A 182 -5.77 -14.65 10.45
N SER A 183 -6.79 -14.76 11.30
CA SER A 183 -8.16 -15.03 10.86
C SER A 183 -8.86 -13.80 10.26
N VAL A 184 -8.35 -12.60 10.52
CA VAL A 184 -8.93 -11.33 10.05
C VAL A 184 -7.92 -10.37 9.43
N THR A 185 -6.63 -10.49 9.76
CA THR A 185 -5.59 -9.56 9.31
C THR A 185 -4.45 -10.31 8.62
N GLY A 186 -4.25 -10.05 7.35
CA GLY A 186 -3.04 -10.46 6.64
C GLY A 186 -1.91 -9.44 6.78
N TRP A 187 -0.85 -9.63 6.01
CA TRP A 187 0.29 -8.73 5.92
C TRP A 187 0.58 -8.38 4.47
N THR A 188 0.77 -7.09 4.23
CA THR A 188 1.31 -6.52 2.99
C THR A 188 2.80 -6.25 3.18
N PRO A 189 3.72 -7.17 2.82
CA PRO A 189 5.12 -6.82 2.73
C PRO A 189 5.33 -5.77 1.66
N ASP A 190 5.94 -4.64 2.03
CA ASP A 190 6.61 -3.75 1.09
C ASP A 190 8.09 -4.11 1.09
N VAL A 191 8.57 -4.62 -0.03
CA VAL A 191 9.93 -5.17 -0.12
C VAL A 191 11.01 -4.10 0.00
N GLY A 192 10.72 -2.87 -0.41
CA GLY A 192 11.58 -1.71 -0.21
C GLY A 192 11.67 -1.30 1.26
N HIS A 193 10.54 -1.34 1.99
CA HIS A 193 10.55 -1.05 3.41
C HIS A 193 11.29 -2.14 4.22
N ILE A 194 11.18 -3.40 3.83
CA ILE A 194 11.91 -4.50 4.47
C ILE A 194 13.42 -4.27 4.36
N ILE A 195 13.96 -4.08 3.15
CA ILE A 195 15.40 -3.88 2.97
C ILE A 195 15.89 -2.58 3.62
N ARG A 196 15.11 -1.48 3.56
CA ARG A 196 15.43 -0.22 4.24
C ARG A 196 15.47 -0.38 5.76
N GLY A 197 14.68 -1.27 6.31
CA GLY A 197 14.70 -1.66 7.73
C GLY A 197 15.91 -2.51 8.13
N GLY A 198 16.79 -2.85 7.19
CA GLY A 198 17.98 -3.68 7.42
C GLY A 198 17.69 -5.18 7.42
N MET A 199 16.54 -5.62 6.92
CA MET A 199 16.14 -7.02 6.88
C MET A 199 16.42 -7.65 5.50
N ASP A 200 16.69 -8.95 5.49
CA ASP A 200 16.68 -9.74 4.25
C ASP A 200 15.23 -10.01 3.82
N VAL A 201 14.91 -9.65 2.58
CA VAL A 201 13.53 -9.72 2.06
C VAL A 201 13.03 -11.16 2.04
N ILE A 202 13.79 -12.09 1.47
CA ILE A 202 13.35 -13.50 1.34
C ILE A 202 13.27 -14.19 2.70
N ALA A 203 14.20 -13.92 3.61
CA ALA A 203 14.14 -14.47 4.97
C ALA A 203 12.90 -13.94 5.72
N THR A 204 12.59 -12.65 5.59
CA THR A 204 11.42 -12.03 6.22
C THR A 204 10.11 -12.57 5.63
N LEU A 205 10.02 -12.68 4.30
CA LEU A 205 8.89 -13.28 3.62
C LEU A 205 8.66 -14.74 4.05
N ASN A 206 9.74 -15.55 4.15
CA ASN A 206 9.65 -16.94 4.61
C ASN A 206 9.15 -17.03 6.06
N LYS A 207 9.61 -16.15 6.93
CA LYS A 207 9.22 -16.14 8.36
C LYS A 207 7.73 -15.89 8.53
N TRP A 208 7.17 -14.95 7.76
CA TRP A 208 5.79 -14.46 7.91
C TRP A 208 4.88 -14.85 6.72
N GLN A 209 5.28 -15.85 5.93
CA GLN A 209 4.58 -16.26 4.70
C GLN A 209 3.08 -16.54 4.88
N HIS A 210 2.67 -17.02 6.06
CA HIS A 210 1.29 -17.37 6.37
C HIS A 210 0.36 -16.15 6.52
N LEU A 211 0.93 -14.95 6.63
CA LEU A 211 0.18 -13.69 6.70
C LEU A 211 0.11 -12.98 5.35
N VAL A 212 0.97 -13.32 4.38
CA VAL A 212 1.07 -12.60 3.10
C VAL A 212 -0.20 -12.80 2.28
N ASN A 213 -0.96 -11.72 2.08
CA ASN A 213 -2.16 -11.70 1.24
C ASN A 213 -2.20 -10.54 0.24
N HIS A 214 -1.20 -9.67 0.27
CA HIS A 214 -0.95 -8.56 -0.63
C HIS A 214 0.55 -8.30 -0.68
N ILE A 215 1.08 -7.54 -1.65
CA ILE A 215 2.50 -7.20 -1.69
C ILE A 215 2.76 -5.91 -2.45
N HIS A 216 3.63 -5.06 -1.91
CA HIS A 216 4.14 -3.85 -2.56
C HIS A 216 5.57 -4.04 -3.05
N TYR A 217 5.79 -3.66 -4.31
CA TYR A 217 7.10 -3.59 -4.94
C TYR A 217 7.56 -2.15 -5.01
N LYS A 218 8.62 -1.86 -4.29
CA LYS A 218 9.29 -0.56 -4.22
C LYS A 218 10.78 -0.80 -4.22
N ASP A 219 11.51 -0.18 -5.14
CA ASP A 219 12.95 -0.43 -5.26
C ASP A 219 13.77 0.50 -4.35
N TYR A 220 14.97 0.05 -4.02
CA TYR A 220 15.81 0.64 -3.00
C TYR A 220 17.28 0.67 -3.45
N SER A 221 17.89 1.85 -3.54
CA SER A 221 19.32 2.03 -3.84
C SER A 221 20.20 1.97 -2.59
N GLY A 222 19.68 2.43 -1.48
CA GLY A 222 20.44 2.59 -0.23
C GLY A 222 21.42 3.75 -0.25
N ASN A 223 21.30 4.65 -1.20
CA ASN A 223 22.23 5.76 -1.38
C ASN A 223 21.63 7.08 -0.90
N GLY A 224 22.37 7.80 -0.04
CA GLY A 224 22.05 9.16 0.37
C GLY A 224 20.76 9.30 1.21
N PRO A 225 20.24 10.53 1.31
CA PRO A 225 19.01 10.83 2.04
C PRO A 225 17.76 10.30 1.31
N GLU A 226 17.83 10.11 0.00
CA GLU A 226 16.78 9.59 -0.87
C GLU A 226 17.13 8.14 -1.26
N PRO A 227 16.74 7.15 -0.43
CA PRO A 227 17.21 5.79 -0.60
C PRO A 227 16.47 4.99 -1.68
N TRP A 228 15.42 5.57 -2.27
CA TRP A 228 14.58 4.92 -3.24
C TRP A 228 15.14 4.98 -4.66
N SER A 229 14.82 4.00 -5.46
CA SER A 229 15.20 3.92 -6.88
C SER A 229 13.97 3.63 -7.70
N GLN A 230 14.00 4.08 -8.95
CA GLN A 230 13.05 3.64 -9.95
C GLN A 230 13.12 2.11 -10.09
N MET A 231 11.98 1.47 -10.27
CA MET A 231 11.87 0.00 -10.32
C MET A 231 12.83 -0.64 -11.31
N GLY A 232 13.58 -1.64 -10.82
CA GLY A 232 14.58 -2.37 -11.59
C GLY A 232 15.95 -1.70 -11.67
N THR A 233 16.15 -0.53 -11.06
CA THR A 233 17.45 0.17 -11.04
C THR A 233 18.15 0.13 -9.68
N GLY A 234 17.50 -0.42 -8.67
CA GLY A 234 18.00 -0.53 -7.30
C GLY A 234 18.65 -1.87 -6.99
N LYS A 235 18.49 -2.31 -5.76
CA LYS A 235 19.14 -3.50 -5.20
C LYS A 235 18.23 -4.71 -5.05
N LEU A 236 16.90 -4.54 -5.28
CA LEU A 236 15.96 -5.60 -5.07
C LEU A 236 15.93 -6.58 -6.25
N ASP A 237 16.01 -7.85 -5.94
CA ASP A 237 15.86 -8.94 -6.91
C ASP A 237 14.35 -9.28 -7.04
N PHE A 238 13.63 -8.48 -7.82
CA PHE A 238 12.21 -8.69 -8.05
C PHE A 238 11.90 -10.01 -8.77
N HIS A 239 12.83 -10.53 -9.57
CA HIS A 239 12.67 -11.84 -10.20
C HIS A 239 12.55 -12.91 -9.13
N LYS A 240 13.51 -12.96 -8.21
CA LYS A 240 13.52 -13.92 -7.10
C LYS A 240 12.31 -13.79 -6.18
N ILE A 241 11.88 -12.55 -5.91
CA ILE A 241 10.68 -12.31 -5.09
C ILE A 241 9.42 -12.79 -5.82
N THR A 242 9.31 -12.54 -7.13
CA THR A 242 8.17 -12.99 -7.94
C THR A 242 8.15 -14.51 -8.08
N GLU A 243 9.30 -15.16 -8.27
CA GLU A 243 9.41 -16.62 -8.23
C GLU A 243 8.98 -17.18 -6.87
N TRP A 244 9.35 -16.51 -5.78
CA TRP A 244 8.90 -16.90 -4.43
C TRP A 244 7.38 -16.88 -4.30
N LEU A 245 6.69 -15.88 -4.87
CA LEU A 245 5.23 -15.81 -4.90
C LEU A 245 4.62 -16.95 -5.73
N VAL A 246 5.16 -17.19 -6.95
CA VAL A 246 4.69 -18.26 -7.85
C VAL A 246 4.82 -19.64 -7.20
N GLN A 247 5.97 -19.93 -6.57
CA GLN A 247 6.23 -21.21 -5.89
C GLN A 247 5.25 -21.49 -4.73
N ARG A 248 4.61 -20.47 -4.19
CA ARG A 248 3.63 -20.55 -3.10
C ARG A 248 2.19 -20.44 -3.56
N ASN A 249 1.97 -20.47 -4.88
CA ASN A 249 0.66 -20.30 -5.48
C ASN A 249 -0.04 -19.03 -4.97
N TYR A 250 0.71 -17.93 -4.84
CA TYR A 250 0.14 -16.66 -4.45
C TYR A 250 -0.93 -16.22 -5.44
N GLU A 251 -2.07 -15.79 -4.91
CA GLU A 251 -3.19 -15.27 -5.68
C GLU A 251 -3.50 -13.86 -5.15
N GLY A 252 -3.30 -12.83 -5.97
CA GLY A 252 -3.52 -11.46 -5.52
C GLY A 252 -2.78 -10.42 -6.35
N TRP A 253 -2.54 -9.29 -5.74
CA TRP A 253 -1.93 -8.14 -6.38
C TRP A 253 -0.45 -7.99 -6.00
N ILE A 254 0.37 -7.70 -7.01
CA ILE A 254 1.66 -7.03 -6.85
C ILE A 254 1.38 -5.55 -7.15
N ILE A 255 1.53 -4.71 -6.18
CA ILE A 255 1.33 -3.25 -6.31
C ILE A 255 2.70 -2.59 -6.46
N CYS A 256 2.88 -1.91 -7.58
CA CYS A 256 4.09 -1.16 -7.86
C CYS A 256 3.95 0.25 -7.29
N GLU A 257 4.89 0.62 -6.47
CA GLU A 257 4.98 1.94 -5.84
C GLU A 257 6.38 2.51 -6.08
N ASP A 258 6.47 3.75 -6.51
CA ASP A 258 7.75 4.40 -6.75
C ASP A 258 7.86 5.67 -5.90
N GLU A 259 8.93 5.72 -5.11
CA GLU A 259 9.28 6.88 -4.29
C GLU A 259 10.65 7.46 -4.71
N ALA A 260 11.18 7.10 -5.89
CA ALA A 260 12.40 7.70 -6.39
C ALA A 260 12.23 9.22 -6.58
N HIS A 261 13.31 9.98 -6.40
CA HIS A 261 13.24 11.44 -6.51
C HIS A 261 12.67 11.92 -7.85
N VAL A 262 12.95 11.20 -8.93
CA VAL A 262 12.40 11.50 -10.27
C VAL A 262 10.87 11.46 -10.29
N ALA A 263 10.23 10.65 -9.44
CA ALA A 263 8.77 10.58 -9.35
C ALA A 263 8.13 11.87 -8.78
N VAL A 264 8.90 12.70 -8.07
CA VAL A 264 8.42 14.00 -7.60
C VAL A 264 8.19 14.96 -8.77
N ASP A 265 9.05 14.90 -9.79
CA ASP A 265 8.98 15.77 -10.94
C ASP A 265 8.09 15.21 -12.05
N ASP A 266 8.11 13.89 -12.26
CA ASP A 266 7.38 13.19 -13.34
C ASP A 266 6.76 11.86 -12.86
N PRO A 267 5.73 11.91 -12.02
CA PRO A 267 5.09 10.67 -11.53
C PRO A 267 4.40 9.87 -12.64
N ASP A 268 3.90 10.54 -13.68
CA ASP A 268 3.26 9.89 -14.84
C ASP A 268 4.30 9.09 -15.63
N GLY A 269 5.43 9.71 -15.98
CA GLY A 269 6.51 9.05 -16.72
C GLY A 269 7.11 7.88 -15.94
N VAL A 270 7.29 8.03 -14.63
CA VAL A 270 7.77 6.93 -13.75
C VAL A 270 6.79 5.78 -13.72
N THR A 271 5.50 6.05 -13.58
CA THR A 271 4.46 4.99 -13.59
C THR A 271 4.43 4.24 -14.92
N LEU A 272 4.53 4.95 -16.06
CA LEU A 272 4.61 4.34 -17.39
C LEU A 272 5.84 3.43 -17.51
N GLN A 273 7.01 3.87 -17.06
CA GLN A 273 8.24 3.09 -17.09
C GLN A 273 8.15 1.85 -16.19
N ASN A 274 7.56 1.97 -15.00
CA ASN A 274 7.35 0.84 -14.09
C ASN A 274 6.45 -0.23 -14.73
N GLY A 275 5.38 0.17 -15.43
CA GLY A 275 4.51 -0.75 -16.15
C GLY A 275 5.23 -1.50 -17.27
N ILE A 276 6.03 -0.78 -18.08
CA ILE A 276 6.86 -1.38 -19.13
C ILE A 276 7.84 -2.39 -18.51
N TRP A 277 8.55 -1.98 -17.47
CA TRP A 277 9.51 -2.84 -16.79
C TRP A 277 8.87 -4.11 -16.21
N CYS A 278 7.72 -4.01 -15.57
CA CYS A 278 6.96 -5.16 -15.05
C CYS A 278 6.55 -6.11 -16.17
N LYS A 279 6.06 -5.57 -17.29
CA LYS A 279 5.66 -6.36 -18.45
C LYS A 279 6.83 -7.14 -19.05
N GLU A 280 8.01 -6.53 -19.16
CA GLU A 280 9.17 -7.17 -19.75
C GLU A 280 9.85 -8.17 -18.82
N ASN A 281 9.86 -7.91 -17.51
CA ASN A 281 10.67 -8.64 -16.54
C ASN A 281 9.87 -9.57 -15.64
N LEU A 282 8.63 -9.23 -15.27
CA LEU A 282 7.86 -9.99 -14.27
C LEU A 282 6.70 -10.79 -14.88
N HIS A 283 6.03 -10.28 -15.94
CA HIS A 283 4.93 -11.00 -16.59
C HIS A 283 5.35 -12.40 -17.09
N PRO A 284 6.55 -12.60 -17.69
CA PRO A 284 6.98 -13.95 -18.10
C PRO A 284 7.10 -14.93 -16.93
N ILE A 285 7.47 -14.46 -15.74
CA ILE A 285 7.62 -15.31 -14.54
C ILE A 285 6.27 -15.83 -14.06
N VAL A 286 5.24 -14.99 -14.15
CA VAL A 286 3.89 -15.31 -13.69
C VAL A 286 3.01 -15.92 -14.79
N GLY A 287 3.49 -16.03 -16.02
CA GLY A 287 2.78 -16.63 -17.15
C GLY A 287 1.71 -15.71 -17.77
N LEU A 288 2.01 -14.40 -17.85
CA LEU A 288 1.21 -13.37 -18.54
C LEU A 288 1.83 -12.97 -19.86
#